data_b362960f9dc676602c5165f782a10a2c
#
_entry.id   b362960f9dc676602c5165f782a10a2c
#
_cell.length_a   1.000
_cell.length_b   1.000
_cell.length_c   1.000
_cell.angle_alpha   90.00
_cell.angle_beta   90.00
_cell.angle_gamma   90.00
#
_symmetry.space_group_name_H-M   'P 1'
#
loop_
_entity.id
_entity.type
_entity.pdbx_description
1 polymer ?
#
loop_
_entity_poly.entity_id
_entity_poly.type
_entity_poly.pdbx_seq_one_letter_code
_entity_poly.pdbx_strand_id
1 'polypeptide(L)'
;MNLLLLFLFIIIIKFVYYYYYNYKYANLIIPNLWLGNRVSSLDKDFIQRNNIQLIINCTKNLPFIDLLYLNKYRLEVHDNFSKETHNRILEKIYEINELIDYYLKNNKGVLIHCHAGMQRAATITACYLMYKYLYDVDNVIKFIKKKRKIAFRPRVNYYNVLLEFKSKL
;
A
#
# COMPACT_ATOMS: atom_id res chain seq x y z
N MET A 1 -11.21 -40.41 11.61
CA MET A 1 -10.25 -39.30 11.23
C MET A 1 -9.37 -39.03 12.44
N ASN A 2 -8.06 -39.12 12.31
CA ASN A 2 -7.13 -38.93 13.42
C ASN A 2 -7.20 -37.50 13.93
N LEU A 3 -7.30 -37.29 15.27
CA LEU A 3 -7.42 -35.98 15.90
C LEU A 3 -6.27 -35.03 15.49
N LEU A 4 -5.07 -35.60 15.28
CA LEU A 4 -3.88 -34.85 14.80
C LEU A 4 -4.08 -34.33 13.37
N LEU A 5 -4.66 -35.13 12.48
CA LEU A 5 -4.93 -34.73 11.09
C LEU A 5 -6.01 -33.64 11.03
N LEU A 6 -7.03 -33.72 11.89
CA LEU A 6 -8.04 -32.66 12.00
C LEU A 6 -7.43 -31.36 12.47
N PHE A 7 -6.55 -31.41 13.49
CA PHE A 7 -5.86 -30.22 14.03
C PHE A 7 -4.95 -29.57 12.98
N LEU A 8 -4.15 -30.37 12.25
CA LEU A 8 -3.32 -29.88 11.15
C LEU A 8 -4.15 -29.24 10.03
N PHE A 9 -5.28 -29.85 9.67
CA PHE A 9 -6.21 -29.32 8.66
C PHE A 9 -6.77 -27.95 9.08
N ILE A 10 -7.16 -27.78 10.34
CA ILE A 10 -7.66 -26.52 10.87
C ILE A 10 -6.56 -25.45 10.85
N ILE A 11 -5.31 -25.80 11.18
CA ILE A 11 -4.16 -24.87 11.11
C ILE A 11 -3.93 -24.44 9.66
N ILE A 12 -3.93 -25.38 8.72
CA ILE A 12 -3.74 -25.07 7.29
C ILE A 12 -4.85 -24.15 6.79
N ILE A 13 -6.13 -24.44 7.11
CA ILE A 13 -7.26 -23.58 6.72
C ILE A 13 -7.10 -22.18 7.32
N LYS A 14 -6.77 -22.06 8.60
CA LYS A 14 -6.53 -20.76 9.24
C LYS A 14 -5.36 -20.00 8.60
N PHE A 15 -4.29 -20.70 8.25
CA PHE A 15 -3.14 -20.13 7.58
C PHE A 15 -3.49 -19.66 6.15
N VAL A 16 -4.19 -20.49 5.37
CA VAL A 16 -4.65 -20.14 4.01
C VAL A 16 -5.62 -18.98 4.06
N TYR A 17 -6.60 -19.01 4.99
CA TYR A 17 -7.56 -17.92 5.18
C TYR A 17 -6.86 -16.61 5.58
N TYR A 18 -5.93 -16.67 6.55
CA TYR A 18 -5.14 -15.53 6.99
C TYR A 18 -4.28 -14.96 5.85
N TYR A 19 -3.60 -15.83 5.11
CA TYR A 19 -2.77 -15.44 3.96
C TYR A 19 -3.63 -14.83 2.86
N TYR A 20 -4.73 -15.51 2.48
CA TYR A 20 -5.65 -15.05 1.45
C TYR A 20 -6.25 -13.69 1.80
N TYR A 21 -6.75 -13.54 3.03
CA TYR A 21 -7.38 -12.29 3.49
C TYR A 21 -6.39 -11.13 3.54
N ASN A 22 -5.21 -11.33 4.13
CA ASN A 22 -4.23 -10.24 4.25
C ASN A 22 -3.48 -9.95 2.95
N TYR A 23 -3.34 -10.93 2.05
CA TYR A 23 -2.63 -10.77 0.79
C TYR A 23 -3.54 -10.30 -0.35
N LYS A 24 -4.80 -10.74 -0.38
CA LYS A 24 -5.73 -10.48 -1.47
C LYS A 24 -6.35 -9.09 -1.43
N TYR A 25 -6.60 -8.56 -0.24
CA TYR A 25 -7.36 -7.32 -0.09
C TYR A 25 -6.48 -6.12 0.26
N ALA A 26 -7.08 -4.93 0.18
CA ALA A 26 -6.53 -3.70 0.74
C ALA A 26 -6.95 -3.54 2.20
N ASN A 27 -6.15 -2.78 2.95
CA ASN A 27 -6.47 -2.38 4.31
C ASN A 27 -6.66 -0.87 4.38
N LEU A 28 -7.68 -0.43 5.11
CA LEU A 28 -7.87 0.97 5.45
C LEU A 28 -6.77 1.41 6.43
N ILE A 29 -5.99 2.40 6.04
CA ILE A 29 -4.88 2.94 6.83
C ILE A 29 -5.36 4.10 7.69
N ILE A 30 -5.96 5.11 7.07
CA ILE A 30 -6.70 6.22 7.68
C ILE A 30 -8.00 6.40 6.88
N PRO A 31 -8.98 7.21 7.33
CA PRO A 31 -10.20 7.44 6.57
C PRO A 31 -9.93 7.74 5.11
N ASN A 32 -10.60 7.01 4.22
CA ASN A 32 -10.50 7.08 2.76
C ASN A 32 -9.12 6.72 2.13
N LEU A 33 -8.09 6.37 2.91
CA LEU A 33 -6.79 5.95 2.37
C LEU A 33 -6.59 4.44 2.53
N TRP A 34 -6.43 3.75 1.42
CA TRP A 34 -6.26 2.30 1.34
C TRP A 34 -4.88 1.91 0.85
N LEU A 35 -4.29 0.93 1.49
CA LEU A 35 -3.06 0.27 1.05
C LEU A 35 -3.39 -1.14 0.57
N GLY A 36 -3.16 -1.42 -0.71
CA GLY A 36 -3.59 -2.65 -1.34
C GLY A 36 -2.55 -3.33 -2.23
N ASN A 37 -3.00 -4.42 -2.83
CA ASN A 37 -2.24 -5.20 -3.80
C ASN A 37 -2.88 -5.14 -5.20
N ARG A 38 -2.28 -5.87 -6.17
CA ARG A 38 -2.77 -5.96 -7.55
C ARG A 38 -4.23 -6.44 -7.66
N VAL A 39 -4.69 -7.30 -6.74
CA VAL A 39 -6.06 -7.85 -6.81
C VAL A 39 -7.07 -6.79 -6.42
N SER A 40 -6.82 -6.07 -5.32
CA SER A 40 -7.70 -4.97 -4.88
C SER A 40 -7.76 -3.82 -5.88
N SER A 41 -6.69 -3.58 -6.66
CA SER A 41 -6.69 -2.52 -7.67
C SER A 41 -7.49 -2.84 -8.94
N LEU A 42 -7.89 -4.09 -9.11
CA LEU A 42 -8.72 -4.56 -10.22
C LEU A 42 -10.13 -4.99 -9.77
N ASP A 43 -10.43 -4.91 -8.47
CA ASP A 43 -11.72 -5.26 -7.91
C ASP A 43 -12.68 -4.06 -8.01
N LYS A 44 -13.56 -4.10 -9.01
CA LYS A 44 -14.54 -3.05 -9.29
C LYS A 44 -15.46 -2.79 -8.10
N ASP A 45 -15.94 -3.85 -7.44
CA ASP A 45 -16.86 -3.72 -6.32
C ASP A 45 -16.18 -3.09 -5.11
N PHE A 46 -14.92 -3.45 -4.84
CA PHE A 46 -14.11 -2.82 -3.80
C PHE A 46 -13.92 -1.32 -4.09
N ILE A 47 -13.55 -0.97 -5.31
CA ILE A 47 -13.32 0.42 -5.73
C ILE A 47 -14.59 1.24 -5.58
N GLN A 48 -15.73 0.74 -6.05
CA GLN A 48 -17.01 1.47 -5.98
C GLN A 48 -17.51 1.62 -4.54
N ARG A 49 -17.54 0.52 -3.76
CA ARG A 49 -18.02 0.55 -2.36
C ARG A 49 -17.21 1.48 -1.45
N ASN A 50 -15.94 1.69 -1.74
CA ASN A 50 -15.07 2.55 -0.94
C ASN A 50 -14.85 3.93 -1.57
N ASN A 51 -15.67 4.31 -2.56
CA ASN A 51 -15.59 5.58 -3.26
C ASN A 51 -14.15 5.92 -3.73
N ILE A 52 -13.38 4.89 -4.18
CA ILE A 52 -12.03 5.10 -4.69
C ILE A 52 -12.11 5.89 -5.98
N GLN A 53 -11.52 7.07 -5.99
CA GLN A 53 -11.46 7.95 -7.16
C GLN A 53 -10.02 8.24 -7.63
N LEU A 54 -9.02 7.79 -6.85
CA LEU A 54 -7.62 7.83 -7.24
C LEU A 54 -6.98 6.46 -6.97
N ILE A 55 -6.30 5.92 -7.98
CA ILE A 55 -5.39 4.78 -7.81
C ILE A 55 -3.96 5.20 -8.09
N ILE A 56 -3.09 5.02 -7.10
CA ILE A 56 -1.64 5.18 -7.24
C ILE A 56 -1.02 3.79 -7.40
N ASN A 57 -0.58 3.50 -8.62
CA ASN A 57 0.06 2.24 -8.98
C ASN A 57 1.58 2.36 -8.90
N CYS A 58 2.18 1.77 -7.86
CA CYS A 58 3.62 1.78 -7.64
C CYS A 58 4.32 0.62 -8.37
N THR A 59 3.96 0.38 -9.63
CA THR A 59 4.59 -0.64 -10.48
C THR A 59 4.71 -0.16 -11.93
N LYS A 60 5.66 -0.73 -12.64
CA LYS A 60 5.87 -0.42 -14.07
C LYS A 60 4.78 -1.03 -14.96
N ASN A 61 4.39 -2.27 -14.72
CA ASN A 61 3.68 -3.08 -15.72
C ASN A 61 2.27 -3.53 -15.33
N LEU A 62 1.82 -3.36 -14.07
CA LEU A 62 0.46 -3.76 -13.72
C LEU A 62 -0.56 -2.84 -14.41
N PRO A 63 -1.63 -3.42 -15.01
CA PRO A 63 -2.66 -2.62 -15.64
C PRO A 63 -3.46 -1.83 -14.60
N PHE A 64 -4.14 -0.80 -15.05
CA PHE A 64 -5.23 -0.18 -14.32
C PHE A 64 -6.55 -0.81 -14.74
N ILE A 65 -7.49 -0.84 -13.81
CA ILE A 65 -8.88 -1.13 -14.13
C ILE A 65 -9.46 -0.03 -15.03
N ASP A 66 -10.32 -0.41 -15.97
CA ASP A 66 -10.97 0.54 -16.85
C ASP A 66 -12.29 1.03 -16.24
N LEU A 67 -12.23 2.21 -15.61
CA LEU A 67 -13.37 2.94 -15.05
C LEU A 67 -13.19 4.42 -15.38
N LEU A 68 -14.15 5.01 -16.07
CA LEU A 68 -14.07 6.39 -16.61
C LEU A 68 -13.89 7.47 -15.54
N TYR A 69 -14.51 7.29 -14.36
CA TYR A 69 -14.45 8.27 -13.27
C TYR A 69 -13.16 8.20 -12.44
N LEU A 70 -12.32 7.16 -12.69
CA LEU A 70 -11.17 6.85 -11.88
C LEU A 70 -9.93 7.58 -12.37
N ASN A 71 -9.33 8.38 -11.51
CA ASN A 71 -8.04 8.98 -11.78
C ASN A 71 -6.92 7.98 -11.49
N LYS A 72 -5.94 7.96 -12.37
CA LYS A 72 -4.89 6.93 -12.43
C LYS A 72 -3.53 7.63 -12.39
N TYR A 73 -2.73 7.34 -11.38
CA TYR A 73 -1.34 7.80 -11.26
C TYR A 73 -0.39 6.62 -11.25
N ARG A 74 0.62 6.62 -12.10
CA ARG A 74 1.65 5.58 -12.13
C ARG A 74 2.98 6.10 -11.63
N LEU A 75 3.46 5.52 -10.54
CA LEU A 75 4.85 5.64 -10.11
C LEU A 75 5.62 4.42 -10.63
N GLU A 76 6.34 4.60 -11.73
CA GLU A 76 7.10 3.52 -12.38
C GLU A 76 8.36 3.19 -11.58
N VAL A 77 8.24 2.27 -10.63
CA VAL A 77 9.37 1.78 -9.84
C VAL A 77 9.48 0.27 -9.86
N HIS A 78 10.72 -0.20 -9.92
CA HIS A 78 11.04 -1.61 -9.85
C HIS A 78 11.06 -2.10 -8.41
N ASP A 79 10.92 -3.41 -8.21
CA ASP A 79 11.03 -4.06 -6.89
C ASP A 79 12.46 -4.60 -6.65
N ASN A 80 13.46 -3.77 -6.94
CA ASN A 80 14.86 -4.14 -6.94
C ASN A 80 15.74 -3.36 -5.95
N PHE A 81 15.16 -2.46 -5.17
CA PHE A 81 15.83 -1.61 -4.17
C PHE A 81 17.03 -0.82 -4.70
N SER A 82 17.09 -0.61 -6.01
CA SER A 82 18.16 0.13 -6.65
C SER A 82 18.16 1.60 -6.28
N LYS A 83 19.31 2.25 -6.44
CA LYS A 83 19.44 3.71 -6.27
C LYS A 83 18.51 4.47 -7.23
N GLU A 84 18.28 3.93 -8.42
CA GLU A 84 17.33 4.50 -9.40
C GLU A 84 15.89 4.50 -8.85
N THR A 85 15.43 3.35 -8.30
CA THR A 85 14.11 3.27 -7.65
C THR A 85 14.00 4.21 -6.46
N HIS A 86 15.04 4.31 -5.63
CA HIS A 86 15.11 5.24 -4.50
C HIS A 86 14.94 6.69 -4.98
N ASN A 87 15.76 7.13 -5.93
CA ASN A 87 15.72 8.47 -6.48
C ASN A 87 14.37 8.78 -7.12
N ARG A 88 13.81 7.83 -7.87
CA ARG A 88 12.50 7.99 -8.51
C ARG A 88 11.37 8.20 -7.51
N ILE A 89 11.39 7.49 -6.38
CA ILE A 89 10.42 7.73 -5.31
C ILE A 89 10.58 9.15 -4.76
N LEU A 90 11.79 9.56 -4.41
CA LEU A 90 12.05 10.88 -3.82
C LEU A 90 11.72 12.04 -4.77
N GLU A 91 11.96 11.86 -6.07
CA GLU A 91 11.61 12.84 -7.09
C GLU A 91 10.10 13.11 -7.16
N LYS A 92 9.28 12.03 -6.99
CA LYS A 92 7.84 12.10 -7.22
C LYS A 92 7.01 12.22 -5.95
N ILE A 93 7.61 12.05 -4.78
CA ILE A 93 6.84 11.87 -3.55
C ILE A 93 6.05 13.10 -3.13
N TYR A 94 6.55 14.31 -3.37
CA TYR A 94 5.81 15.54 -3.02
C TYR A 94 4.57 15.69 -3.89
N GLU A 95 4.70 15.53 -5.20
CA GLU A 95 3.56 15.51 -6.15
C GLU A 95 2.51 14.47 -5.74
N ILE A 96 2.95 13.26 -5.39
CA ILE A 96 2.07 12.18 -4.94
C ILE A 96 1.36 12.55 -3.63
N ASN A 97 2.07 13.11 -2.66
CA ASN A 97 1.49 13.49 -1.38
C ASN A 97 0.43 14.59 -1.53
N GLU A 98 0.67 15.59 -2.35
CA GLU A 98 -0.31 16.64 -2.65
C GLU A 98 -1.54 16.07 -3.34
N LEU A 99 -1.34 15.17 -4.28
CA LEU A 99 -2.44 14.50 -4.97
C LEU A 99 -3.29 13.67 -4.00
N ILE A 100 -2.68 12.88 -3.11
CA ILE A 100 -3.38 12.13 -2.06
C ILE A 100 -4.18 13.09 -1.18
N ASP A 101 -3.53 14.15 -0.69
CA ASP A 101 -4.15 15.13 0.21
C ASP A 101 -5.37 15.83 -0.43
N TYR A 102 -5.28 16.16 -1.70
CA TYR A 102 -6.39 16.72 -2.47
C TYR A 102 -7.61 15.79 -2.49
N TYR A 103 -7.42 14.50 -2.80
CA TYR A 103 -8.53 13.56 -2.85
C TYR A 103 -9.14 13.30 -1.47
N LEU A 104 -8.31 13.13 -0.44
CA LEU A 104 -8.78 12.89 0.92
C LEU A 104 -9.54 14.09 1.50
N LYS A 105 -9.07 15.34 1.25
CA LYS A 105 -9.78 16.57 1.65
C LYS A 105 -11.16 16.70 1.01
N ASN A 106 -11.35 16.12 -0.18
CA ASN A 106 -12.64 16.11 -0.89
C ASN A 106 -13.47 14.86 -0.58
N ASN A 107 -13.19 14.15 0.52
CA ASN A 107 -13.85 12.90 0.93
C ASN A 107 -13.87 11.80 -0.13
N LYS A 108 -12.84 11.77 -0.99
CA LYS A 108 -12.66 10.78 -2.05
C LYS A 108 -11.68 9.70 -1.61
N GLY A 109 -11.98 8.45 -1.93
CA GLY A 109 -11.11 7.33 -1.62
C GLY A 109 -9.85 7.30 -2.50
N VAL A 110 -8.72 6.94 -1.88
CA VAL A 110 -7.43 6.74 -2.53
C VAL A 110 -6.94 5.32 -2.26
N LEU A 111 -6.57 4.61 -3.32
CA LEU A 111 -5.91 3.31 -3.22
C LEU A 111 -4.45 3.45 -3.67
N ILE A 112 -3.52 3.16 -2.77
CA ILE A 112 -2.10 3.01 -3.10
C ILE A 112 -1.79 1.52 -3.19
N HIS A 113 -1.29 1.05 -4.33
CA HIS A 113 -0.99 -0.37 -4.49
C HIS A 113 0.33 -0.63 -5.21
N CYS A 114 0.84 -1.85 -5.03
CA CYS A 114 1.88 -2.47 -5.86
C CYS A 114 1.51 -3.94 -6.09
N HIS A 115 2.46 -4.79 -6.41
CA HIS A 115 2.15 -6.21 -6.65
C HIS A 115 1.55 -6.89 -5.41
N ALA A 116 2.21 -6.82 -4.26
CA ALA A 116 1.79 -7.45 -3.00
C ALA A 116 1.22 -6.46 -1.98
N GLY A 117 1.43 -5.14 -2.16
CA GLY A 117 1.07 -4.12 -1.18
C GLY A 117 1.92 -4.22 0.10
N MET A 118 3.19 -4.61 -0.03
CA MET A 118 4.09 -4.88 1.10
C MET A 118 5.21 -3.86 1.23
N GLN A 119 5.84 -3.46 0.14
CA GLN A 119 7.04 -2.60 0.16
C GLN A 119 6.80 -1.26 -0.54
N ARG A 120 6.81 -1.19 -1.86
CA ARG A 120 6.69 0.05 -2.64
C ARG A 120 5.48 0.90 -2.24
N ALA A 121 4.28 0.32 -2.29
CA ALA A 121 3.06 1.01 -1.90
C ALA A 121 3.04 1.38 -0.40
N ALA A 122 3.57 0.51 0.47
CA ALA A 122 3.68 0.81 1.90
C ALA A 122 4.65 1.98 2.16
N THR A 123 5.74 2.09 1.40
CA THR A 123 6.68 3.22 1.47
C THR A 123 6.02 4.54 1.07
N ILE A 124 5.27 4.56 -0.05
CA ILE A 124 4.52 5.75 -0.47
C ILE A 124 3.47 6.14 0.59
N THR A 125 2.76 5.16 1.13
CA THR A 125 1.80 5.39 2.22
C THR A 125 2.49 5.98 3.46
N ALA A 126 3.68 5.48 3.82
CA ALA A 126 4.46 5.99 4.94
C ALA A 126 4.91 7.45 4.70
N CYS A 127 5.40 7.76 3.51
CA CYS A 127 5.78 9.12 3.14
C CYS A 127 4.61 10.09 3.27
N TYR A 128 3.41 9.70 2.79
CA TYR A 128 2.23 10.54 2.95
C TYR A 128 1.88 10.78 4.43
N LEU A 129 1.90 9.74 5.26
CA LEU A 129 1.61 9.90 6.69
C LEU A 129 2.66 10.76 7.42
N MET A 130 3.93 10.65 7.05
CA MET A 130 4.99 11.54 7.56
C MET A 130 4.78 12.98 7.11
N TYR A 131 4.45 13.21 5.85
CA TYR A 131 4.14 14.52 5.29
C TYR A 131 2.94 15.18 6.00
N LYS A 132 1.87 14.41 6.23
CA LYS A 132 0.61 14.93 6.76
C LYS A 132 0.58 15.07 8.28
N TYR A 133 1.16 14.11 8.99
CA TYR A 133 1.04 13.99 10.45
C TYR A 133 2.38 14.10 11.18
N LEU A 134 3.46 14.36 10.45
CA LEU A 134 4.82 14.52 10.98
C LEU A 134 5.35 13.31 11.75
N TYR A 135 4.82 12.11 11.47
CA TYR A 135 5.32 10.88 12.10
C TYR A 135 6.81 10.69 11.90
N ASP A 136 7.48 10.14 12.90
CA ASP A 136 8.82 9.59 12.75
C ASP A 136 8.79 8.29 11.95
N VAL A 137 9.93 7.92 11.35
CA VAL A 137 10.04 6.74 10.49
C VAL A 137 9.60 5.46 11.20
N ASP A 138 10.07 5.23 12.42
CA ASP A 138 9.73 4.01 13.16
C ASP A 138 8.26 3.98 13.60
N ASN A 139 7.71 5.13 13.96
CA ASN A 139 6.31 5.26 14.36
C ASN A 139 5.36 5.02 13.18
N VAL A 140 5.66 5.56 12.00
CA VAL A 140 4.84 5.35 10.80
C VAL A 140 4.88 3.88 10.36
N ILE A 141 6.05 3.24 10.43
CA ILE A 141 6.19 1.80 10.12
C ILE A 141 5.34 0.95 11.07
N LYS A 142 5.43 1.20 12.38
CA LYS A 142 4.61 0.52 13.40
C LYS A 142 3.12 0.74 13.15
N PHE A 143 2.71 1.97 12.85
CA PHE A 143 1.33 2.32 12.56
C PHE A 143 0.79 1.54 11.34
N ILE A 144 1.51 1.55 10.22
CA ILE A 144 1.11 0.83 9.01
C ILE A 144 1.08 -0.68 9.26
N LYS A 145 2.08 -1.26 9.95
CA LYS A 145 2.09 -2.69 10.30
C LYS A 145 0.91 -3.10 11.17
N LYS A 146 0.44 -2.23 12.07
CA LYS A 146 -0.77 -2.49 12.87
C LYS A 146 -2.02 -2.59 12.00
N LYS A 147 -2.12 -1.79 10.92
CA LYS A 147 -3.26 -1.77 10.00
C LYS A 147 -3.16 -2.86 8.93
N ARG A 148 -1.94 -3.11 8.42
CA ARG A 148 -1.64 -4.11 7.39
C ARG A 148 -0.43 -4.96 7.82
N LYS A 149 -0.71 -6.11 8.45
CA LYS A 149 0.31 -6.97 9.08
C LYS A 149 1.42 -7.45 8.15
N ILE A 150 1.15 -7.53 6.84
CA ILE A 150 2.14 -7.95 5.83
C ILE A 150 3.03 -6.80 5.34
N ALA A 151 2.68 -5.54 5.62
CA ALA A 151 3.49 -4.41 5.21
C ALA A 151 4.90 -4.48 5.81
N PHE A 152 5.90 -4.15 4.99
CA PHE A 152 7.31 -4.13 5.37
C PHE A 152 7.88 -5.48 5.84
N ARG A 153 7.33 -6.61 5.38
CA ARG A 153 7.89 -7.93 5.67
C ARG A 153 8.80 -8.41 4.54
N PRO A 154 9.85 -9.19 4.85
CA PRO A 154 10.36 -9.52 6.19
C PRO A 154 11.06 -8.36 6.89
N ARG A 155 11.54 -7.38 6.11
CA ARG A 155 12.22 -6.15 6.56
C ARG A 155 11.70 -4.94 5.76
N VAL A 156 12.03 -3.72 6.19
CA VAL A 156 11.71 -2.49 5.47
C VAL A 156 12.75 -2.27 4.38
N ASN A 157 12.41 -2.61 3.15
CA ASN A 157 13.37 -2.58 2.04
C ASN A 157 13.76 -1.16 1.61
N TYR A 158 12.85 -0.19 1.78
CA TYR A 158 13.06 1.22 1.41
C TYR A 158 13.25 2.12 2.64
N TYR A 159 13.89 1.60 3.71
CA TYR A 159 14.09 2.35 4.95
C TYR A 159 14.86 3.66 4.72
N ASN A 160 15.91 3.62 3.89
CA ASN A 160 16.70 4.81 3.54
C ASN A 160 15.88 5.87 2.79
N VAL A 161 14.90 5.47 1.96
CA VAL A 161 13.96 6.41 1.33
C VAL A 161 13.17 7.17 2.40
N LEU A 162 12.68 6.44 3.41
CA LEU A 162 11.92 7.05 4.50
C LEU A 162 12.77 8.00 5.34
N LEU A 163 14.02 7.62 5.65
CA LEU A 163 14.95 8.49 6.37
C LEU A 163 15.26 9.75 5.59
N GLU A 164 15.63 9.62 4.31
CA GLU A 164 15.96 10.76 3.47
C GLU A 164 14.75 11.67 3.24
N PHE A 165 13.56 11.11 3.04
CA PHE A 165 12.33 11.91 2.94
C PHE A 165 12.04 12.65 4.24
N LYS A 166 12.18 11.98 5.40
CA LYS A 166 11.96 12.61 6.71
C LYS A 166 12.91 13.80 6.96
N SER A 167 14.15 13.69 6.53
CA SER A 167 15.13 14.77 6.70
C SER A 167 14.85 16.03 5.84
N LYS A 168 13.93 15.93 4.88
CA LYS A 168 13.50 17.02 3.97
C LYS A 168 12.15 17.64 4.36
N LEU A 169 11.49 17.11 5.38
CA LEU A 169 10.24 17.62 5.95
C LEU A 169 10.51 18.63 7.06
#